data_50e6e80d73c5bed9133e281366bb4dc9
#
_entry.id   50e6e80d73c5bed9133e281366bb4dc9
#
_cell.length_a   1.000
_cell.length_b   1.000
_cell.length_c   1.000
_cell.angle_alpha   90.00
_cell.angle_beta   90.00
_cell.angle_gamma   90.00
#
_symmetry.space_group_name_H-M   'P 1'
#
loop_
_entity.id
_entity.type
_entity.pdbx_description
1 polymer ?
#
loop_
_entity_poly.entity_id
_entity_poly.type
_entity_poly.pdbx_seq_one_letter_code
_entity_poly.pdbx_strand_id
1 'polypeptide(L)'
;DRSANPAEDFYQFATGGWQKANPLPAAYSRFGSFDQLQENNNKRINGILSELLKKNYSKGTVEQKLSDFYKLAMDSVRRNREGVAPVKPILDQMEAARTVADLQKVQGKYGVFGYGVPMGMGFGADEKNAKMNIFNIYQGGLTLGQREYYLDNDQTTADIRNAYKQFIVDMFKLFGFTEQQAQQKRDLIMRFETALALISKSQTELRDVEANYNKFTLKQFETD
;
A
#
# COMPACT_ATOMS: atom_id res chain seq x y z
N ASP A 1 -16.37 33.17 2.59
CA ASP A 1 -17.75 33.51 2.20
C ASP A 1 -18.34 34.51 3.14
N ARG A 2 -18.52 35.77 2.66
CA ARG A 2 -19.00 36.88 3.49
C ARG A 2 -20.51 36.83 3.78
N SER A 3 -21.23 35.87 3.19
CA SER A 3 -22.67 35.69 3.51
C SER A 3 -22.87 34.85 4.79
N ALA A 4 -21.84 34.15 5.25
CA ALA A 4 -21.86 33.42 6.52
C ALA A 4 -21.53 34.34 7.68
N ASN A 5 -22.27 34.22 8.78
CA ASN A 5 -21.98 34.94 10.01
C ASN A 5 -20.79 34.29 10.73
N PRO A 6 -19.64 34.97 10.92
CA PRO A 6 -18.46 34.36 11.53
C PRO A 6 -18.66 33.93 12.99
N ALA A 7 -19.66 34.48 13.68
CA ALA A 7 -20.01 34.06 15.04
C ALA A 7 -20.81 32.77 15.11
N GLU A 8 -21.44 32.38 14.00
CA GLU A 8 -22.25 31.15 13.89
C GLU A 8 -21.51 30.05 13.14
N ASP A 9 -20.88 30.37 12.00
CA ASP A 9 -20.10 29.44 11.19
C ASP A 9 -18.81 30.10 10.66
N PHE A 10 -17.81 30.10 11.51
CA PHE A 10 -16.49 30.64 11.14
C PHE A 10 -15.82 29.85 10.03
N TYR A 11 -16.04 28.53 9.97
CA TYR A 11 -15.47 27.66 8.93
C TYR A 11 -16.01 28.05 7.54
N GLN A 12 -17.32 28.17 7.41
CA GLN A 12 -17.95 28.61 6.17
C GLN A 12 -17.53 30.06 5.81
N PHE A 13 -17.48 30.95 6.78
CA PHE A 13 -17.01 32.33 6.56
C PHE A 13 -15.58 32.34 5.99
N ALA A 14 -14.65 31.60 6.61
CA ALA A 14 -13.24 31.63 6.27
C ALA A 14 -12.94 30.83 4.97
N THR A 15 -13.57 29.69 4.76
CA THR A 15 -13.20 28.73 3.68
C THR A 15 -14.23 28.60 2.57
N GLY A 16 -15.47 29.02 2.77
CA GLY A 16 -16.58 28.80 1.83
C GLY A 16 -16.36 29.36 0.43
N GLY A 17 -15.64 30.50 0.32
CA GLY A 17 -15.26 31.06 -0.97
C GLY A 17 -14.30 30.14 -1.74
N TRP A 18 -13.32 29.53 -1.05
CA TRP A 18 -12.42 28.58 -1.64
C TRP A 18 -13.15 27.27 -2.05
N GLN A 19 -14.00 26.75 -1.19
CA GLN A 19 -14.79 25.54 -1.47
C GLN A 19 -15.69 25.72 -2.70
N LYS A 20 -16.33 26.87 -2.83
CA LYS A 20 -17.16 27.21 -3.98
C LYS A 20 -16.35 27.27 -5.29
N ALA A 21 -15.12 27.79 -5.22
CA ALA A 21 -14.22 27.87 -6.38
C ALA A 21 -13.53 26.52 -6.69
N ASN A 22 -13.48 25.61 -5.73
CA ASN A 22 -12.81 24.30 -5.87
C ASN A 22 -13.76 23.17 -5.42
N PRO A 23 -14.77 22.85 -6.24
CA PRO A 23 -15.71 21.77 -5.93
C PRO A 23 -14.97 20.44 -5.80
N LEU A 24 -15.49 19.52 -4.96
CA LEU A 24 -14.92 18.21 -4.75
C LEU A 24 -14.89 17.41 -6.06
N PRO A 25 -13.71 17.05 -6.58
CA PRO A 25 -13.64 16.24 -7.80
C PRO A 25 -14.13 14.81 -7.52
N ALA A 26 -14.74 14.16 -8.52
CA ALA A 26 -15.34 12.83 -8.37
C ALA A 26 -14.36 11.72 -7.93
N ALA A 27 -13.06 11.91 -8.16
CA ALA A 27 -12.01 10.97 -7.75
C ALA A 27 -11.59 11.12 -6.28
N TYR A 28 -12.12 12.10 -5.53
CA TYR A 28 -11.69 12.41 -4.18
C TYR A 28 -12.85 12.26 -3.20
N SER A 29 -12.60 11.69 -2.03
CA SER A 29 -13.53 11.70 -0.90
C SER A 29 -13.46 13.00 -0.07
N ARG A 30 -12.34 13.74 -0.20
CA ARG A 30 -12.09 15.07 0.35
C ARG A 30 -11.15 15.82 -0.58
N PHE A 31 -11.24 17.13 -0.61
CA PHE A 31 -10.34 17.96 -1.41
C PHE A 31 -10.04 19.26 -0.70
N GLY A 32 -8.76 19.55 -0.51
CA GLY A 32 -8.28 20.74 0.16
C GLY A 32 -7.05 21.34 -0.54
N SER A 33 -6.46 22.36 0.05
CA SER A 33 -5.28 23.04 -0.52
C SER A 33 -4.07 22.11 -0.68
N PHE A 34 -3.91 21.11 0.19
CA PHE A 34 -2.84 20.11 0.05
C PHE A 34 -3.08 19.17 -1.13
N ASP A 35 -4.33 18.76 -1.35
CA ASP A 35 -4.69 17.91 -2.51
C ASP A 35 -4.48 18.69 -3.81
N GLN A 36 -4.86 19.98 -3.85
CA GLN A 36 -4.59 20.88 -4.98
C GLN A 36 -3.09 21.04 -5.24
N LEU A 37 -2.28 21.18 -4.17
CA LEU A 37 -0.82 21.26 -4.29
C LEU A 37 -0.24 19.97 -4.86
N GLN A 38 -0.71 18.83 -4.39
CA GLN A 38 -0.31 17.52 -4.90
C GLN A 38 -0.64 17.37 -6.40
N GLU A 39 -1.85 17.74 -6.81
CA GLU A 39 -2.25 17.74 -8.22
C GLU A 39 -1.35 18.64 -9.09
N ASN A 40 -1.04 19.84 -8.59
CA ASN A 40 -0.16 20.76 -9.29
C ASN A 40 1.28 20.20 -9.40
N ASN A 41 1.77 19.55 -8.34
CA ASN A 41 3.08 18.89 -8.36
C ASN A 41 3.10 17.72 -9.36
N ASN A 42 2.06 16.88 -9.36
CA ASN A 42 1.93 15.79 -10.32
C ASN A 42 1.94 16.29 -11.76
N LYS A 43 1.23 17.38 -12.06
CA LYS A 43 1.24 18.02 -13.39
C LYS A 43 2.63 18.52 -13.77
N ARG A 44 3.37 19.13 -12.84
CA ARG A 44 4.74 19.62 -13.07
C ARG A 44 5.71 18.46 -13.32
N ILE A 45 5.64 17.41 -12.50
CA ILE A 45 6.47 16.20 -12.67
C ILE A 45 6.18 15.55 -14.02
N ASN A 46 4.92 15.36 -14.38
CA ASN A 46 4.54 14.83 -15.68
C ASN A 46 5.03 15.71 -16.86
N GLY A 47 5.02 17.02 -16.70
CA GLY A 47 5.60 17.96 -17.66
C GLY A 47 7.11 17.73 -17.84
N ILE A 48 7.87 17.63 -16.74
CA ILE A 48 9.31 17.36 -16.76
C ILE A 48 9.61 16.00 -17.42
N LEU A 49 8.89 14.95 -17.04
CA LEU A 49 9.07 13.61 -17.62
C LEU A 49 8.74 13.61 -19.12
N SER A 50 7.69 14.31 -19.53
CA SER A 50 7.31 14.46 -20.94
C SER A 50 8.38 15.19 -21.75
N GLU A 51 9.02 16.20 -21.20
CA GLU A 51 10.15 16.88 -21.87
C GLU A 51 11.38 15.98 -21.97
N LEU A 52 11.67 15.17 -20.92
CA LEU A 52 12.77 14.20 -20.96
C LEU A 52 12.58 13.16 -22.08
N LEU A 53 11.34 12.79 -22.41
CA LEU A 53 11.08 11.83 -23.51
C LEU A 53 11.43 12.37 -24.92
N LYS A 54 11.49 13.69 -25.08
CA LYS A 54 11.72 14.32 -26.39
C LYS A 54 13.19 14.32 -26.84
N LYS A 55 14.10 13.96 -25.96
CA LYS A 55 15.56 14.07 -26.21
C LYS A 55 16.25 12.73 -25.99
N ASN A 56 17.41 12.57 -26.61
CA ASN A 56 18.33 11.48 -26.32
C ASN A 56 19.42 11.98 -25.37
N TYR A 57 19.77 11.14 -24.41
CA TYR A 57 20.74 11.47 -23.38
C TYR A 57 21.89 10.45 -23.38
N SER A 58 23.07 10.88 -22.96
CA SER A 58 24.23 10.02 -22.84
C SER A 58 24.01 8.94 -21.79
N LYS A 59 24.47 7.73 -22.09
CA LYS A 59 24.34 6.57 -21.17
C LYS A 59 24.93 6.88 -19.79
N GLY A 60 24.18 6.58 -18.75
CA GLY A 60 24.59 6.74 -17.35
C GLY A 60 24.19 8.07 -16.72
N THR A 61 23.68 9.05 -17.49
CA THR A 61 23.14 10.31 -16.95
C THR A 61 21.83 10.07 -16.20
N VAL A 62 21.48 10.99 -15.29
CA VAL A 62 20.22 10.93 -14.55
C VAL A 62 19.02 11.04 -15.51
N GLU A 63 19.12 11.94 -16.48
CA GLU A 63 18.11 12.17 -17.50
C GLU A 63 17.84 10.91 -18.34
N GLN A 64 18.89 10.19 -18.73
CA GLN A 64 18.72 8.92 -19.44
C GLN A 64 18.00 7.88 -18.58
N LYS A 65 18.41 7.72 -17.33
CA LYS A 65 17.79 6.75 -16.40
C LYS A 65 16.33 7.06 -16.17
N LEU A 66 15.98 8.34 -15.92
CA LEU A 66 14.60 8.78 -15.73
C LEU A 66 13.76 8.58 -17.00
N SER A 67 14.30 8.94 -18.18
CA SER A 67 13.62 8.77 -19.45
C SER A 67 13.32 7.29 -19.74
N ASP A 68 14.32 6.41 -19.56
CA ASP A 68 14.16 4.97 -19.82
C ASP A 68 13.21 4.31 -18.82
N PHE A 69 13.31 4.69 -17.54
CA PHE A 69 12.38 4.21 -16.51
C PHE A 69 10.94 4.62 -16.79
N TYR A 70 10.72 5.89 -17.15
CA TYR A 70 9.39 6.39 -17.49
C TYR A 70 8.82 5.74 -18.75
N LYS A 71 9.64 5.57 -19.82
CA LYS A 71 9.24 4.81 -21.00
C LYS A 71 8.78 3.40 -20.66
N LEU A 72 9.58 2.70 -19.85
CA LEU A 72 9.24 1.35 -19.40
C LEU A 72 7.95 1.30 -18.57
N ALA A 73 7.78 2.25 -17.65
CA ALA A 73 6.58 2.33 -16.80
C ALA A 73 5.31 2.59 -17.60
N MET A 74 5.40 3.37 -18.68
CA MET A 74 4.27 3.76 -19.54
C MET A 74 4.03 2.79 -20.69
N ASP A 75 4.87 1.79 -20.93
CA ASP A 75 4.71 0.80 -21.99
C ASP A 75 3.60 -0.20 -21.68
N SER A 76 2.36 0.23 -21.86
CA SER A 76 1.18 -0.61 -21.66
C SER A 76 1.10 -1.75 -22.68
N VAL A 77 1.61 -1.54 -23.90
CA VAL A 77 1.63 -2.57 -24.95
C VAL A 77 2.52 -3.73 -24.52
N ARG A 78 3.73 -3.44 -24.07
CA ARG A 78 4.65 -4.46 -23.54
C ARG A 78 4.05 -5.16 -22.34
N ARG A 79 3.53 -4.42 -21.37
CA ARG A 79 2.92 -4.96 -20.14
C ARG A 79 1.76 -5.91 -20.45
N ASN A 80 0.87 -5.53 -21.39
CA ASN A 80 -0.24 -6.38 -21.81
C ASN A 80 0.24 -7.65 -22.51
N ARG A 81 1.30 -7.56 -23.33
CA ARG A 81 1.90 -8.72 -24.00
C ARG A 81 2.60 -9.67 -23.03
N GLU A 82 3.34 -9.15 -22.08
CA GLU A 82 4.07 -9.94 -21.08
C GLU A 82 3.12 -10.57 -20.03
N GLY A 83 2.00 -9.89 -19.72
CA GLY A 83 1.01 -10.36 -18.76
C GLY A 83 1.64 -10.72 -17.41
N VAL A 84 1.39 -11.93 -16.94
CA VAL A 84 1.92 -12.44 -15.66
C VAL A 84 3.32 -13.06 -15.76
N ALA A 85 3.88 -13.21 -16.96
CA ALA A 85 5.15 -13.88 -17.16
C ALA A 85 6.31 -13.34 -16.29
N PRO A 86 6.47 -12.02 -16.08
CA PRO A 86 7.55 -11.50 -15.24
C PRO A 86 7.45 -11.87 -13.75
N VAL A 87 6.24 -12.09 -13.22
CA VAL A 87 6.03 -12.44 -11.80
C VAL A 87 5.89 -13.95 -11.58
N LYS A 88 5.66 -14.71 -12.65
CA LYS A 88 5.47 -16.16 -12.57
C LYS A 88 6.61 -16.91 -11.84
N PRO A 89 7.90 -16.62 -12.04
CA PRO A 89 8.97 -17.31 -11.31
C PRO A 89 8.90 -17.12 -9.79
N ILE A 90 8.36 -15.99 -9.31
CA ILE A 90 8.15 -15.71 -7.88
C ILE A 90 6.99 -16.57 -7.37
N LEU A 91 5.87 -16.56 -8.10
CA LEU A 91 4.69 -17.35 -7.75
C LEU A 91 4.98 -18.85 -7.72
N ASP A 92 5.73 -19.37 -8.71
CA ASP A 92 6.12 -20.76 -8.76
C ASP A 92 6.97 -21.17 -7.52
N GLN A 93 7.84 -20.29 -7.03
CA GLN A 93 8.61 -20.54 -5.80
C GLN A 93 7.73 -20.51 -4.55
N MET A 94 6.74 -19.59 -4.49
CA MET A 94 5.76 -19.55 -3.41
C MET A 94 4.89 -20.82 -3.40
N GLU A 95 4.42 -21.26 -4.55
CA GLU A 95 3.61 -22.48 -4.67
C GLU A 95 4.41 -23.77 -4.37
N ALA A 96 5.71 -23.76 -4.59
CA ALA A 96 6.60 -24.89 -4.27
C ALA A 96 6.88 -25.02 -2.76
N ALA A 97 6.67 -23.99 -1.96
CA ALA A 97 6.86 -24.04 -0.51
C ALA A 97 5.89 -25.04 0.14
N ARG A 98 6.42 -25.95 0.95
CA ARG A 98 5.65 -27.00 1.66
C ARG A 98 5.70 -26.85 3.17
N THR A 99 6.67 -26.10 3.67
CA THR A 99 6.91 -25.88 5.08
C THR A 99 7.01 -24.39 5.38
N VAL A 100 6.86 -24.00 6.65
CA VAL A 100 7.10 -22.63 7.09
C VAL A 100 8.53 -22.19 6.76
N ALA A 101 9.51 -23.07 6.92
CA ALA A 101 10.90 -22.77 6.60
C ALA A 101 11.12 -22.48 5.09
N ASP A 102 10.41 -23.19 4.19
CA ASP A 102 10.45 -22.90 2.77
C ASP A 102 9.85 -21.52 2.46
N LEU A 103 8.70 -21.21 3.10
CA LEU A 103 8.06 -19.92 2.95
C LEU A 103 8.97 -18.79 3.45
N GLN A 104 9.63 -18.96 4.60
CA GLN A 104 10.58 -17.98 5.14
C GLN A 104 11.76 -17.74 4.19
N LYS A 105 12.28 -18.77 3.51
CA LYS A 105 13.33 -18.62 2.48
C LYS A 105 12.84 -17.78 1.30
N VAL A 106 11.64 -18.03 0.82
CA VAL A 106 11.03 -17.23 -0.26
C VAL A 106 10.81 -15.80 0.18
N GLN A 107 10.27 -15.59 1.38
CA GLN A 107 10.10 -14.25 1.97
C GLN A 107 11.43 -13.52 2.15
N GLY A 108 12.47 -14.18 2.67
CA GLY A 108 13.81 -13.59 2.81
C GLY A 108 14.40 -13.18 1.47
N LYS A 109 14.18 -13.96 0.41
CA LYS A 109 14.65 -13.65 -0.94
C LYS A 109 13.93 -12.46 -1.59
N TYR A 110 12.62 -12.35 -1.42
CA TYR A 110 11.79 -11.37 -2.10
C TYR A 110 11.29 -10.25 -1.19
N GLY A 111 11.39 -10.38 0.12
CA GLY A 111 10.98 -9.39 1.09
C GLY A 111 11.71 -8.05 0.97
N VAL A 112 12.98 -8.06 0.54
CA VAL A 112 13.73 -6.84 0.20
C VAL A 112 13.08 -6.01 -0.91
N PHE A 113 12.23 -6.62 -1.72
CA PHE A 113 11.43 -5.96 -2.76
C PHE A 113 10.00 -5.65 -2.31
N GLY A 114 9.67 -5.86 -1.02
CA GLY A 114 8.34 -5.64 -0.48
C GLY A 114 7.31 -6.75 -0.76
N TYR A 115 7.76 -7.91 -1.24
CA TYR A 115 6.84 -9.01 -1.55
C TYR A 115 6.58 -9.92 -0.34
N GLY A 116 5.32 -10.08 0.02
CA GLY A 116 4.83 -11.25 0.75
C GLY A 116 5.25 -11.39 2.21
N VAL A 117 5.56 -10.33 2.92
CA VAL A 117 5.82 -10.40 4.37
C VAL A 117 4.54 -10.07 5.14
N PRO A 118 4.11 -10.95 6.08
CA PRO A 118 2.92 -10.71 6.89
C PRO A 118 3.15 -9.68 8.00
N MET A 119 4.31 -9.04 8.04
CA MET A 119 4.69 -8.01 9.01
C MET A 119 5.51 -6.92 8.33
N GLY A 120 5.42 -5.69 8.83
CA GLY A 120 6.30 -4.60 8.42
C GLY A 120 7.66 -4.75 9.10
N MET A 121 8.73 -4.46 8.37
CA MET A 121 10.10 -4.47 8.89
C MET A 121 10.87 -3.27 8.39
N GLY A 122 11.73 -2.70 9.23
CA GLY A 122 12.56 -1.58 8.83
C GLY A 122 13.56 -1.15 9.90
N PHE A 123 14.50 -0.32 9.49
CA PHE A 123 15.42 0.33 10.40
C PHE A 123 14.93 1.75 10.70
N GLY A 124 14.92 2.13 11.97
CA GLY A 124 14.50 3.44 12.42
C GLY A 124 15.14 3.79 13.75
N ALA A 125 14.96 5.05 14.18
CA ALA A 125 15.41 5.45 15.50
C ALA A 125 14.68 4.66 16.59
N ASP A 126 15.41 4.30 17.65
CA ASP A 126 14.81 3.76 18.86
C ASP A 126 13.96 4.85 19.53
N GLU A 127 12.68 4.57 19.77
CA GLU A 127 11.72 5.54 20.32
C GLU A 127 12.12 6.08 21.70
N LYS A 128 12.88 5.29 22.49
CA LYS A 128 13.42 5.70 23.80
C LYS A 128 14.87 6.20 23.74
N ASN A 129 15.54 6.10 22.58
CA ASN A 129 16.88 6.62 22.39
C ASN A 129 17.12 7.01 20.90
N ALA A 130 16.69 8.17 20.52
CA ALA A 130 16.77 8.67 19.14
C ALA A 130 18.21 8.76 18.55
N LYS A 131 19.25 8.55 19.37
CA LYS A 131 20.64 8.46 18.92
C LYS A 131 21.03 7.08 18.38
N MET A 132 20.17 6.09 18.56
CA MET A 132 20.39 4.72 18.10
C MET A 132 19.37 4.37 17.01
N ASN A 133 19.84 3.72 15.96
CA ASN A 133 18.98 3.05 15.00
C ASN A 133 18.87 1.58 15.40
N ILE A 134 17.65 1.06 15.37
CA ILE A 134 17.34 -0.34 15.65
C ILE A 134 16.53 -0.94 14.51
N PHE A 135 16.52 -2.26 14.41
CA PHE A 135 15.61 -2.98 13.55
C PHE A 135 14.23 -3.06 14.21
N ASN A 136 13.22 -2.63 13.49
CA ASN A 136 11.84 -2.62 13.97
C ASN A 136 11.02 -3.65 13.20
N ILE A 137 10.14 -4.36 13.91
CA ILE A 137 9.12 -5.23 13.36
C ILE A 137 7.76 -4.64 13.74
N TYR A 138 6.90 -4.48 12.75
CA TYR A 138 5.58 -3.88 12.92
C TYR A 138 4.48 -4.86 12.53
N GLN A 139 3.34 -4.72 13.17
CA GLN A 139 2.12 -5.37 12.73
C GLN A 139 1.84 -5.04 11.27
N GLY A 140 1.49 -6.06 10.47
CA GLY A 140 1.19 -5.92 9.04
C GLY A 140 0.44 -7.13 8.50
N GLY A 141 0.46 -7.31 7.17
CA GLY A 141 -0.11 -8.48 6.50
C GLY A 141 -1.60 -8.42 6.21
N LEU A 142 -2.29 -7.35 6.59
CA LEU A 142 -3.68 -7.12 6.21
C LEU A 142 -3.75 -6.30 4.92
N THR A 143 -4.22 -6.87 3.83
CA THR A 143 -4.30 -6.18 2.53
C THR A 143 -5.22 -4.95 2.58
N LEU A 144 -6.31 -5.00 3.33
CA LEU A 144 -7.21 -3.86 3.55
C LEU A 144 -6.66 -2.85 4.59
N GLY A 145 -5.48 -3.11 5.17
CA GLY A 145 -4.73 -2.19 6.03
C GLY A 145 -5.15 -2.16 7.50
N GLN A 146 -6.42 -2.37 7.82
CA GLN A 146 -6.95 -2.27 9.18
C GLN A 146 -7.81 -3.48 9.53
N ARG A 147 -7.77 -3.91 10.80
CA ARG A 147 -8.53 -5.06 11.29
C ARG A 147 -10.05 -4.88 11.18
N GLU A 148 -10.50 -3.66 11.35
CA GLU A 148 -11.91 -3.28 11.32
C GLU A 148 -12.57 -3.67 9.99
N TYR A 149 -11.86 -3.56 8.87
CA TYR A 149 -12.37 -3.99 7.56
C TYR A 149 -12.70 -5.48 7.47
N TYR A 150 -12.11 -6.31 8.33
CA TYR A 150 -12.38 -7.77 8.38
C TYR A 150 -13.42 -8.14 9.44
N LEU A 151 -13.56 -7.34 10.50
CA LEU A 151 -14.30 -7.72 11.71
C LEU A 151 -15.64 -6.97 11.88
N ASP A 152 -15.72 -5.72 11.40
CA ASP A 152 -16.92 -4.91 11.57
C ASP A 152 -18.03 -5.32 10.60
N ASN A 153 -19.29 -5.15 11.05
CA ASN A 153 -20.49 -5.62 10.34
C ASN A 153 -21.34 -4.50 9.76
N ASP A 154 -20.85 -3.26 9.72
CA ASP A 154 -21.53 -2.18 9.03
C ASP A 154 -21.54 -2.38 7.50
N GLN A 155 -22.49 -1.75 6.81
CA GLN A 155 -22.70 -1.94 5.37
C GLN A 155 -21.45 -1.50 4.55
N THR A 156 -20.84 -0.39 4.90
CA THR A 156 -19.66 0.14 4.17
C THR A 156 -18.51 -0.84 4.22
N THR A 157 -18.23 -1.37 5.40
CA THR A 157 -17.16 -2.37 5.61
C THR A 157 -17.47 -3.69 4.90
N ALA A 158 -18.74 -4.11 4.90
CA ALA A 158 -19.18 -5.29 4.16
C ALA A 158 -19.00 -5.12 2.64
N ASP A 159 -19.31 -3.95 2.10
CA ASP A 159 -19.12 -3.64 0.67
C ASP A 159 -17.65 -3.64 0.27
N ILE A 160 -16.76 -3.08 1.10
CA ILE A 160 -15.30 -3.11 0.90
C ILE A 160 -14.80 -4.57 0.90
N ARG A 161 -15.23 -5.40 1.86
CA ARG A 161 -14.87 -6.82 1.89
C ARG A 161 -15.34 -7.57 0.64
N ASN A 162 -16.54 -7.28 0.15
CA ASN A 162 -17.08 -7.92 -1.04
C ASN A 162 -16.32 -7.51 -2.30
N ALA A 163 -15.99 -6.23 -2.43
CA ALA A 163 -15.13 -5.73 -3.51
C ALA A 163 -13.74 -6.38 -3.47
N TYR A 164 -13.15 -6.53 -2.29
CA TYR A 164 -11.86 -7.20 -2.11
C TYR A 164 -11.92 -8.69 -2.49
N LYS A 165 -12.97 -9.40 -2.07
CA LYS A 165 -13.20 -10.81 -2.46
C LYS A 165 -13.27 -10.96 -3.98
N GLN A 166 -13.97 -10.06 -4.66
CA GLN A 166 -14.06 -10.08 -6.13
C GLN A 166 -12.70 -9.77 -6.75
N PHE A 167 -11.98 -8.77 -6.24
CA PHE A 167 -10.62 -8.44 -6.69
C PHE A 167 -9.67 -9.65 -6.62
N ILE A 168 -9.71 -10.42 -5.51
CA ILE A 168 -8.89 -11.63 -5.37
C ILE A 168 -9.21 -12.64 -6.49
N VAL A 169 -10.50 -12.88 -6.74
CA VAL A 169 -10.95 -13.81 -7.80
C VAL A 169 -10.43 -13.35 -9.16
N ASP A 170 -10.61 -12.08 -9.49
CA ASP A 170 -10.19 -11.51 -10.77
C ASP A 170 -8.68 -11.60 -10.96
N MET A 171 -7.90 -11.33 -9.90
CA MET A 171 -6.44 -11.47 -9.94
C MET A 171 -6.00 -12.91 -10.21
N PHE A 172 -6.58 -13.90 -9.52
CA PHE A 172 -6.22 -15.31 -9.78
C PHE A 172 -6.64 -15.76 -11.17
N LYS A 173 -7.74 -15.27 -11.71
CA LYS A 173 -8.12 -15.53 -13.12
C LYS A 173 -7.11 -14.96 -14.10
N LEU A 174 -6.57 -13.78 -13.85
CA LEU A 174 -5.46 -13.22 -14.66
C LEU A 174 -4.20 -14.09 -14.61
N PHE A 175 -3.98 -14.82 -13.51
CA PHE A 175 -2.90 -15.80 -13.40
C PHE A 175 -3.22 -17.17 -14.06
N GLY A 176 -4.39 -17.31 -14.68
CA GLY A 176 -4.78 -18.52 -15.42
C GLY A 176 -5.52 -19.57 -14.59
N PHE A 177 -5.92 -19.26 -13.36
CA PHE A 177 -6.76 -20.16 -12.56
C PHE A 177 -8.21 -20.14 -13.06
N THR A 178 -8.89 -21.29 -12.93
CA THR A 178 -10.33 -21.34 -13.18
C THR A 178 -11.10 -20.54 -12.14
N GLU A 179 -12.33 -20.17 -12.44
CA GLU A 179 -13.23 -19.47 -11.50
C GLU A 179 -13.32 -20.20 -10.14
N GLN A 180 -13.53 -21.53 -10.18
CA GLN A 180 -13.64 -22.35 -8.98
C GLN A 180 -12.33 -22.32 -8.15
N GLN A 181 -11.19 -22.47 -8.80
CA GLN A 181 -9.89 -22.39 -8.13
C GLN A 181 -9.63 -20.99 -7.53
N ALA A 182 -9.96 -19.95 -8.27
CA ALA A 182 -9.83 -18.57 -7.79
C ALA A 182 -10.70 -18.30 -6.56
N GLN A 183 -11.93 -18.80 -6.54
CA GLN A 183 -12.83 -18.72 -5.37
C GLN A 183 -12.27 -19.47 -4.16
N GLN A 184 -11.71 -20.67 -4.35
CA GLN A 184 -11.06 -21.40 -3.26
C GLN A 184 -9.87 -20.63 -2.67
N LYS A 185 -9.02 -20.04 -3.53
CA LYS A 185 -7.90 -19.21 -3.08
C LYS A 185 -8.38 -17.95 -2.35
N ARG A 186 -9.43 -17.30 -2.83
CA ARG A 186 -10.09 -16.18 -2.14
C ARG A 186 -10.51 -16.57 -0.72
N ASP A 187 -11.18 -17.72 -0.56
CA ASP A 187 -11.68 -18.15 0.74
C ASP A 187 -10.54 -18.46 1.72
N LEU A 188 -9.45 -19.02 1.22
CA LEU A 188 -8.23 -19.25 2.01
C LEU A 188 -7.60 -17.94 2.46
N ILE A 189 -7.45 -16.97 1.56
CA ILE A 189 -6.89 -15.64 1.88
C ILE A 189 -7.77 -14.93 2.91
N MET A 190 -9.07 -14.86 2.66
CA MET A 190 -10.01 -14.21 3.58
C MET A 190 -9.99 -14.84 4.97
N ARG A 191 -9.92 -16.17 5.06
CA ARG A 191 -9.82 -16.88 6.34
C ARG A 191 -8.50 -16.56 7.05
N PHE A 192 -7.38 -16.56 6.33
CA PHE A 192 -6.07 -16.23 6.88
C PHE A 192 -6.01 -14.79 7.39
N GLU A 193 -6.40 -13.82 6.55
CA GLU A 193 -6.36 -12.40 6.93
C GLU A 193 -7.36 -12.06 8.04
N THR A 194 -8.54 -12.73 8.09
CA THR A 194 -9.47 -12.58 9.21
C THR A 194 -8.88 -13.11 10.51
N ALA A 195 -8.20 -14.26 10.48
CA ALA A 195 -7.51 -14.79 11.65
C ALA A 195 -6.38 -13.85 12.12
N LEU A 196 -5.64 -13.26 11.18
CA LEU A 196 -4.63 -12.25 11.48
C LEU A 196 -5.25 -10.97 12.05
N ALA A 197 -6.38 -10.52 11.53
CA ALA A 197 -7.11 -9.35 12.01
C ALA A 197 -7.59 -9.52 13.47
N LEU A 198 -8.00 -10.73 13.85
CA LEU A 198 -8.44 -11.04 15.22
C LEU A 198 -7.35 -10.82 16.27
N ILE A 199 -6.09 -11.10 15.94
CA ILE A 199 -4.95 -10.92 16.84
C ILE A 199 -4.25 -9.57 16.67
N SER A 200 -4.64 -8.79 15.67
CA SER A 200 -4.05 -7.47 15.39
C SER A 200 -4.61 -6.40 16.31
N LYS A 201 -3.79 -5.44 16.67
CA LYS A 201 -4.20 -4.22 17.37
C LYS A 201 -4.94 -3.26 16.43
N SER A 202 -5.87 -2.50 16.97
CA SER A 202 -6.54 -1.41 16.27
C SER A 202 -5.60 -0.24 16.02
N GLN A 203 -5.97 0.66 15.11
CA GLN A 203 -5.20 1.89 14.84
C GLN A 203 -5.09 2.80 16.08
N THR A 204 -6.06 2.76 16.98
CA THR A 204 -6.02 3.50 18.25
C THR A 204 -5.00 2.90 19.20
N GLU A 205 -5.00 1.57 19.37
CA GLU A 205 -4.03 0.87 20.22
C GLU A 205 -2.59 1.00 19.71
N LEU A 206 -2.40 1.06 18.38
CA LEU A 206 -1.08 1.24 17.77
C LEU A 206 -0.49 2.63 18.03
N ARG A 207 -1.29 3.63 18.43
CA ARG A 207 -0.79 4.98 18.77
C ARG A 207 -0.16 5.07 20.17
N ASP A 208 -0.39 4.09 21.00
CA ASP A 208 0.22 4.02 22.35
C ASP A 208 1.66 3.51 22.23
N VAL A 209 2.60 4.46 22.10
CA VAL A 209 4.03 4.18 21.93
C VAL A 209 4.58 3.36 23.08
N GLU A 210 4.20 3.69 24.34
CA GLU A 210 4.69 2.99 25.53
C GLU A 210 4.20 1.53 25.57
N ALA A 211 2.92 1.30 25.30
CA ALA A 211 2.35 -0.05 25.27
C ALA A 211 2.86 -0.91 24.09
N ASN A 212 3.37 -0.27 23.03
CA ASN A 212 3.89 -0.95 21.85
C ASN A 212 5.43 -1.06 21.84
N TYR A 213 6.13 -0.46 22.81
CA TYR A 213 7.58 -0.53 22.91
C TYR A 213 8.03 -1.85 23.54
N ASN A 214 8.47 -2.80 22.72
CA ASN A 214 8.96 -4.11 23.14
C ASN A 214 10.36 -4.31 22.56
N LYS A 215 11.39 -3.91 23.31
CA LYS A 215 12.79 -4.02 22.86
C LYS A 215 13.40 -5.35 23.29
N PHE A 216 13.92 -6.09 22.34
CA PHE A 216 14.61 -7.35 22.53
C PHE A 216 16.05 -7.26 22.05
N THR A 217 16.94 -8.02 22.66
CA THR A 217 18.21 -8.38 22.04
C THR A 217 17.98 -9.47 21.00
N LEU A 218 18.88 -9.59 20.01
CA LEU A 218 18.75 -10.65 18.99
C LEU A 218 18.64 -12.04 19.65
N LYS A 219 19.45 -12.30 20.70
CA LYS A 219 19.41 -13.57 21.43
C LYS A 219 18.05 -13.86 22.08
N GLN A 220 17.40 -12.85 22.67
CA GLN A 220 16.05 -13.01 23.24
C GLN A 220 15.03 -13.30 22.13
N PHE A 221 15.11 -12.59 21.01
CA PHE A 221 14.20 -12.78 19.89
C PHE A 221 14.33 -14.16 19.20
N GLU A 222 15.50 -14.80 19.30
CA GLU A 222 15.72 -16.15 18.76
C GLU A 222 15.20 -17.27 19.67
N THR A 223 14.91 -16.98 20.94
CA THR A 223 14.51 -17.97 21.95
C THR A 223 13.04 -17.93 22.33
N ASP A 224 12.33 -16.87 22.02
CA ASP A 224 10.90 -16.68 22.24
C ASP A 224 10.10 -17.05 20.95
#